data_85fbe1159511a3a5a09bf374fadf5b8f
#
_entry.id   85fbe1159511a3a5a09bf374fadf5b8f
#
_cell.length_a   1.000
_cell.length_b   1.000
_cell.length_c   1.000
_cell.angle_alpha   90.00
_cell.angle_beta   90.00
_cell.angle_gamma   90.00
#
_symmetry.space_group_name_H-M   'P 1'
#
loop_
_entity.id
_entity.type
_entity.pdbx_description
1 polymer ?
#
loop_
_entity_poly.entity_id
_entity_poly.type
_entity_poly.pdbx_seq_one_letter_code
_entity_poly.pdbx_strand_id
1 'polypeptide(L)'
;ALVINLVVLFGFVMNWHQTRKNEVDQKLTKVSADVARRQYVMPVGMPVGLYIHTKGVMVLGTGKVTNLEDDVLEPAKTVFREGDYILSINGTTLRNTSQAMSLIQSCKGKMLSFEVLRDGKKIMLTMKPVETAEDRYKIGVWLRDDTQGIGTITYIDADQNFAALGHGITYRNSHGYQSWHGLSV
;
A
#
# COMPACT_ATOMS: atom_id res chain seq x y z
N ALA A 1 -6.37 4.95 76.61
CA ALA A 1 -6.08 3.86 75.59
C ALA A 1 -7.34 3.46 74.81
N LEU A 2 -8.50 3.27 75.41
CA LEU A 2 -9.72 2.76 74.78
C LEU A 2 -10.31 3.74 73.71
N VAL A 3 -10.30 5.04 73.98
CA VAL A 3 -10.81 6.09 73.13
C VAL A 3 -9.94 6.22 71.81
N ILE A 4 -8.62 6.09 71.95
CA ILE A 4 -7.70 6.17 70.84
C ILE A 4 -7.92 4.99 69.88
N ASN A 5 -8.11 3.77 70.42
CA ASN A 5 -8.41 2.60 69.63
C ASN A 5 -9.74 2.73 68.83
N LEU A 6 -10.76 3.33 69.47
CA LEU A 6 -12.06 3.54 68.81
C LEU A 6 -11.98 4.53 67.67
N VAL A 7 -11.19 5.61 67.80
CA VAL A 7 -10.98 6.62 66.75
C VAL A 7 -10.19 6.01 65.54
N VAL A 8 -9.18 5.20 65.87
CA VAL A 8 -8.40 4.51 64.78
C VAL A 8 -9.27 3.50 64.05
N LEU A 9 -10.09 2.73 64.75
CA LEU A 9 -11.00 1.75 64.12
C LEU A 9 -12.06 2.46 63.27
N PHE A 10 -12.62 3.56 63.76
CA PHE A 10 -13.58 4.36 62.99
C PHE A 10 -12.94 4.97 61.74
N GLY A 11 -11.72 5.49 61.82
CA GLY A 11 -10.96 5.98 60.67
C GLY A 11 -10.68 4.88 59.64
N PHE A 12 -10.35 3.67 60.09
CA PHE A 12 -10.11 2.53 59.21
C PHE A 12 -11.40 2.08 58.50
N VAL A 13 -12.52 2.02 59.17
CA VAL A 13 -13.82 1.67 58.58
C VAL A 13 -14.26 2.72 57.56
N MET A 14 -14.11 4.00 57.89
CA MET A 14 -14.45 5.08 56.96
C MET A 14 -13.56 5.07 55.70
N ASN A 15 -12.26 4.87 55.87
CA ASN A 15 -11.32 4.76 54.76
C ASN A 15 -11.64 3.54 53.88
N TRP A 16 -11.98 2.40 54.48
CA TRP A 16 -12.36 1.20 53.73
C TRP A 16 -13.66 1.38 52.94
N HIS A 17 -14.64 2.06 53.56
CA HIS A 17 -15.90 2.42 52.87
C HIS A 17 -15.66 3.35 51.67
N GLN A 18 -14.77 4.36 51.84
CA GLN A 18 -14.44 5.32 50.79
C GLN A 18 -13.70 4.61 49.63
N THR A 19 -12.77 3.73 49.94
CA THR A 19 -12.02 2.97 48.94
C THR A 19 -12.95 2.06 48.12
N ARG A 20 -13.87 1.36 48.75
CA ARG A 20 -14.86 0.54 48.06
C ARG A 20 -15.80 1.37 47.16
N LYS A 21 -16.24 2.53 47.66
CA LYS A 21 -17.09 3.41 46.85
C LYS A 21 -16.37 3.90 45.59
N ASN A 22 -15.11 4.30 45.75
CA ASN A 22 -14.30 4.75 44.60
C ASN A 22 -14.05 3.63 43.58
N GLU A 23 -13.85 2.39 44.02
CA GLU A 23 -13.69 1.24 43.09
C GLU A 23 -14.98 0.94 42.31
N VAL A 24 -16.14 1.05 42.97
CA VAL A 24 -17.44 0.83 42.32
C VAL A 24 -17.73 1.94 41.30
N ASP A 25 -17.49 3.21 41.69
CA ASP A 25 -17.69 4.36 40.78
C ASP A 25 -16.75 4.31 39.58
N GLN A 26 -15.48 3.90 39.75
CA GLN A 26 -14.56 3.70 38.63
C GLN A 26 -15.01 2.57 37.71
N LYS A 27 -15.51 1.45 38.23
CA LYS A 27 -16.06 0.36 37.42
C LYS A 27 -17.30 0.79 36.64
N LEU A 28 -18.20 1.52 37.27
CA LEU A 28 -19.41 2.06 36.64
C LEU A 28 -19.07 3.05 35.52
N THR A 29 -18.09 3.94 35.78
CA THR A 29 -17.64 4.91 34.76
C THR A 29 -17.00 4.21 33.58
N LYS A 30 -16.19 3.16 33.79
CA LYS A 30 -15.62 2.34 32.68
C LYS A 30 -16.70 1.63 31.89
N VAL A 31 -17.69 1.02 32.53
CA VAL A 31 -18.80 0.33 31.86
C VAL A 31 -19.65 1.33 31.06
N SER A 32 -19.93 2.52 31.63
CA SER A 32 -20.65 3.57 30.89
C SER A 32 -19.90 4.08 29.70
N ALA A 33 -18.58 4.25 29.81
CA ALA A 33 -17.73 4.67 28.68
C ALA A 33 -17.66 3.59 27.58
N ASP A 34 -17.68 2.31 27.97
CA ASP A 34 -17.65 1.19 27.02
C ASP A 34 -19.01 1.03 26.29
N VAL A 35 -20.11 1.28 26.99
CA VAL A 35 -21.46 1.29 26.38
C VAL A 35 -21.64 2.48 25.42
N ALA A 36 -21.08 3.65 25.76
CA ALA A 36 -21.12 4.83 24.89
C ALA A 36 -20.27 4.68 23.61
N ARG A 37 -19.34 3.72 23.57
CA ARG A 37 -18.51 3.39 22.41
C ARG A 37 -19.07 2.28 21.51
N ARG A 38 -20.24 1.74 21.79
CA ARG A 38 -20.83 0.73 20.90
C ARG A 38 -21.23 1.37 19.59
N GLN A 39 -20.47 1.09 18.58
CA GLN A 39 -20.84 1.40 17.21
C GLN A 39 -21.68 0.25 16.66
N TYR A 40 -22.87 0.56 16.17
CA TYR A 40 -23.70 -0.39 15.48
C TYR A 40 -23.31 -0.39 14.00
N VAL A 41 -23.11 -1.58 13.45
CA VAL A 41 -22.77 -1.77 12.06
C VAL A 41 -23.75 -2.74 11.42
N MET A 42 -24.03 -2.56 10.14
CA MET A 42 -24.82 -3.48 9.34
C MET A 42 -23.87 -4.52 8.72
N PRO A 43 -24.00 -5.81 9.05
CA PRO A 43 -23.20 -6.85 8.41
C PRO A 43 -23.58 -6.96 6.93
N VAL A 44 -22.55 -7.11 6.08
CA VAL A 44 -22.68 -7.27 4.63
C VAL A 44 -21.79 -8.44 4.20
N GLY A 45 -22.03 -9.02 3.04
CA GLY A 45 -21.25 -10.12 2.47
C GLY A 45 -21.06 -9.94 0.97
N MET A 46 -20.82 -8.70 0.51
CA MET A 46 -20.79 -8.37 -0.91
C MET A 46 -19.35 -8.43 -1.45
N PRO A 47 -19.08 -9.16 -2.55
CA PRO A 47 -17.78 -9.16 -3.19
C PRO A 47 -17.45 -7.78 -3.77
N VAL A 48 -16.19 -7.35 -3.66
CA VAL A 48 -15.70 -6.09 -4.19
C VAL A 48 -14.35 -6.28 -4.88
N GLY A 49 -14.17 -5.63 -6.02
CA GLY A 49 -12.88 -5.49 -6.69
C GLY A 49 -12.13 -4.28 -6.12
N LEU A 50 -10.86 -4.49 -5.76
CA LEU A 50 -9.97 -3.45 -5.31
C LEU A 50 -8.99 -3.10 -6.43
N TYR A 51 -8.86 -1.83 -6.74
CA TYR A 51 -7.90 -1.33 -7.72
C TYR A 51 -7.00 -0.30 -7.04
N ILE A 52 -5.71 -0.56 -7.06
CA ILE A 52 -4.71 0.37 -6.54
C ILE A 52 -3.95 0.95 -7.72
N HIS A 53 -4.14 2.24 -7.96
CA HIS A 53 -3.36 2.97 -8.95
C HIS A 53 -2.06 3.46 -8.31
N THR A 54 -0.93 3.06 -8.91
CA THR A 54 0.37 3.56 -8.49
C THR A 54 0.74 4.84 -9.25
N LYS A 55 1.55 5.69 -8.63
CA LYS A 55 2.17 6.82 -9.34
C LYS A 55 3.27 6.29 -10.24
N GLY A 56 3.02 6.26 -11.57
CA GLY A 56 3.95 5.70 -12.53
C GLY A 56 3.74 4.21 -12.78
N VAL A 57 4.68 3.61 -13.48
CA VAL A 57 4.63 2.21 -13.93
C VAL A 57 5.76 1.43 -13.31
N MET A 58 5.46 0.32 -12.65
CA MET A 58 6.44 -0.50 -11.95
C MET A 58 7.17 -1.44 -12.90
N VAL A 59 8.47 -1.55 -12.74
CA VAL A 59 9.33 -2.53 -13.41
C VAL A 59 9.28 -3.84 -12.64
N LEU A 60 8.74 -4.89 -13.25
CA LEU A 60 8.71 -6.25 -12.68
C LEU A 60 10.01 -7.02 -12.93
N GLY A 61 10.78 -6.58 -13.91
CA GLY A 61 12.04 -7.21 -14.30
C GLY A 61 12.47 -6.78 -15.69
N THR A 62 13.65 -7.25 -16.07
CA THR A 62 14.21 -7.04 -17.41
C THR A 62 14.21 -8.34 -18.22
N GLY A 63 14.14 -8.22 -19.53
CA GLY A 63 14.05 -9.35 -20.45
C GLY A 63 14.88 -9.17 -21.71
N LYS A 64 15.02 -10.26 -22.44
CA LYS A 64 15.71 -10.30 -23.73
C LYS A 64 14.85 -9.67 -24.82
N VAL A 65 15.51 -9.04 -25.77
CA VAL A 65 14.91 -8.43 -26.96
C VAL A 65 15.72 -8.87 -28.17
N THR A 66 15.05 -9.39 -29.20
CA THR A 66 15.71 -9.73 -30.48
C THR A 66 15.62 -8.54 -31.41
N ASN A 67 16.74 -8.12 -31.99
CA ASN A 67 16.80 -7.05 -32.98
C ASN A 67 16.44 -7.55 -34.40
N LEU A 68 16.54 -6.67 -35.41
CA LEU A 68 16.30 -7.02 -36.82
C LEU A 68 17.33 -7.99 -37.43
N GLU A 69 18.48 -8.14 -36.80
CA GLU A 69 19.58 -8.97 -37.23
C GLU A 69 19.60 -10.32 -36.50
N ASP A 70 18.50 -10.66 -35.83
CA ASP A 70 18.33 -11.85 -34.96
C ASP A 70 19.27 -11.93 -33.75
N ASP A 71 19.94 -10.83 -33.39
CA ASP A 71 20.73 -10.76 -32.18
C ASP A 71 19.84 -10.64 -30.92
N VAL A 72 20.19 -11.40 -29.90
CA VAL A 72 19.50 -11.38 -28.59
C VAL A 72 20.20 -10.42 -27.65
N LEU A 73 19.56 -9.32 -27.33
CA LEU A 73 20.08 -8.24 -26.51
C LEU A 73 19.34 -8.17 -25.15
N GLU A 74 20.00 -7.67 -24.12
CA GLU A 74 19.40 -7.36 -22.82
C GLU A 74 19.57 -5.86 -22.49
N PRO A 75 18.91 -4.96 -23.24
CA PRO A 75 19.23 -3.52 -23.19
C PRO A 75 18.92 -2.87 -21.84
N ALA A 76 17.94 -3.39 -21.11
CA ALA A 76 17.51 -2.84 -19.84
C ALA A 76 18.29 -3.38 -18.61
N LYS A 77 19.07 -4.45 -18.77
CA LYS A 77 19.67 -5.22 -17.66
C LYS A 77 20.55 -4.39 -16.70
N THR A 78 21.29 -3.44 -17.26
CA THR A 78 22.19 -2.55 -16.48
C THR A 78 21.57 -1.21 -16.13
N VAL A 79 20.39 -0.91 -16.67
CA VAL A 79 19.71 0.38 -16.54
C VAL A 79 18.60 0.30 -15.50
N PHE A 80 17.68 -0.64 -15.65
CA PHE A 80 16.53 -0.81 -14.77
C PHE A 80 16.76 -1.95 -13.78
N ARG A 81 16.04 -1.83 -12.65
CA ARG A 81 15.97 -2.86 -11.61
C ARG A 81 14.52 -3.21 -11.33
N GLU A 82 14.30 -4.44 -10.90
CA GLU A 82 13.02 -4.86 -10.36
C GLU A 82 12.63 -3.97 -9.17
N GLY A 83 11.38 -3.50 -9.14
CA GLY A 83 10.87 -2.57 -8.14
C GLY A 83 11.07 -1.08 -8.45
N ASP A 84 11.73 -0.73 -9.55
CA ASP A 84 11.76 0.66 -10.04
C ASP A 84 10.34 1.11 -10.43
N TYR A 85 9.98 2.37 -10.14
CA TYR A 85 8.79 3.00 -10.68
C TYR A 85 9.18 4.04 -11.72
N ILE A 86 8.81 3.84 -12.97
CA ILE A 86 9.01 4.82 -14.05
C ILE A 86 7.93 5.87 -13.92
N LEU A 87 8.30 7.09 -13.54
CA LEU A 87 7.39 8.21 -13.31
C LEU A 87 7.12 8.98 -14.59
N SER A 88 8.14 9.14 -15.44
CA SER A 88 8.01 9.84 -16.72
C SER A 88 8.99 9.31 -17.78
N ILE A 89 8.65 9.53 -19.04
CA ILE A 89 9.51 9.30 -20.21
C ILE A 89 9.59 10.61 -20.99
N ASN A 90 10.80 11.09 -21.25
CA ASN A 90 11.05 12.37 -21.93
C ASN A 90 10.23 13.54 -21.35
N GLY A 91 10.10 13.59 -20.01
CA GLY A 91 9.33 14.61 -19.29
C GLY A 91 7.82 14.40 -19.29
N THR A 92 7.29 13.42 -20.02
CA THR A 92 5.86 13.07 -20.02
C THR A 92 5.57 12.12 -18.86
N THR A 93 4.76 12.55 -17.89
CA THR A 93 4.34 11.74 -16.74
C THR A 93 3.53 10.53 -17.20
N LEU A 94 3.86 9.35 -16.68
CA LEU A 94 3.18 8.11 -16.98
C LEU A 94 1.98 7.89 -16.08
N ARG A 95 0.87 7.43 -16.67
CA ARG A 95 -0.35 7.01 -15.98
C ARG A 95 -0.56 5.50 -16.03
N ASN A 96 -0.10 4.86 -17.11
CA ASN A 96 -0.28 3.42 -17.36
C ASN A 96 0.77 2.87 -18.33
N THR A 97 0.82 1.55 -18.43
CA THR A 97 1.73 0.81 -19.32
C THR A 97 1.48 1.11 -20.79
N SER A 98 0.23 1.29 -21.21
CA SER A 98 -0.11 1.62 -22.59
C SER A 98 0.50 2.94 -23.03
N GLN A 99 0.48 3.96 -22.17
CA GLN A 99 1.12 5.24 -22.44
C GLN A 99 2.65 5.10 -22.51
N ALA A 100 3.25 4.29 -21.61
CA ALA A 100 4.69 4.01 -21.67
C ALA A 100 5.08 3.36 -23.01
N MET A 101 4.32 2.34 -23.44
CA MET A 101 4.54 1.69 -24.74
C MET A 101 4.42 2.67 -25.91
N SER A 102 3.39 3.52 -25.92
CA SER A 102 3.21 4.53 -26.96
C SER A 102 4.38 5.51 -27.06
N LEU A 103 4.90 5.98 -25.90
CA LEU A 103 6.06 6.87 -25.87
C LEU A 103 7.34 6.19 -26.35
N ILE A 104 7.53 4.92 -26.01
CA ILE A 104 8.66 4.11 -26.49
C ILE A 104 8.58 3.94 -28.01
N GLN A 105 7.41 3.63 -28.56
CA GLN A 105 7.22 3.50 -29.99
C GLN A 105 7.46 4.82 -30.74
N SER A 106 6.94 5.93 -30.21
CA SER A 106 7.03 7.25 -30.85
C SER A 106 8.45 7.82 -30.89
N CYS A 107 9.39 7.26 -30.12
CA CYS A 107 10.78 7.75 -30.11
C CYS A 107 11.57 7.43 -31.38
N LYS A 108 11.10 6.49 -32.21
CA LYS A 108 11.75 6.07 -33.47
C LYS A 108 13.25 5.78 -33.31
N GLY A 109 13.58 4.98 -32.28
CA GLY A 109 14.95 4.58 -31.98
C GLY A 109 15.86 5.67 -31.40
N LYS A 110 15.31 6.86 -31.06
CA LYS A 110 16.08 7.91 -30.38
C LYS A 110 16.27 7.56 -28.89
N MET A 111 17.29 8.18 -28.28
CA MET A 111 17.55 8.06 -26.85
C MET A 111 16.34 8.52 -26.04
N LEU A 112 15.93 7.70 -25.08
CA LEU A 112 14.88 8.01 -24.12
C LEU A 112 15.47 8.37 -22.76
N SER A 113 14.86 9.36 -22.10
CA SER A 113 15.16 9.76 -20.73
C SER A 113 14.00 9.34 -19.82
N PHE A 114 14.31 8.68 -18.72
CA PHE A 114 13.35 8.13 -17.77
C PHE A 114 13.58 8.77 -16.40
N GLU A 115 12.54 9.37 -15.83
CA GLU A 115 12.54 9.69 -14.39
C GLU A 115 12.03 8.47 -13.64
N VAL A 116 12.86 7.93 -12.76
CA VAL A 116 12.60 6.68 -12.05
C VAL A 116 12.68 6.91 -10.55
N LEU A 117 11.71 6.36 -9.80
CA LEU A 117 11.78 6.27 -8.36
C LEU A 117 12.39 4.91 -7.99
N ARG A 118 13.61 4.92 -7.45
CA ARG A 118 14.37 3.77 -6.97
C ARG A 118 14.72 3.96 -5.50
N ASP A 119 14.34 3.02 -4.64
CA ASP A 119 14.63 3.08 -3.20
C ASP A 119 14.22 4.42 -2.55
N GLY A 120 13.06 4.95 -2.94
CA GLY A 120 12.52 6.22 -2.46
C GLY A 120 13.20 7.47 -3.04
N LYS A 121 14.17 7.33 -3.94
CA LYS A 121 14.90 8.44 -4.57
C LYS A 121 14.56 8.56 -6.05
N LYS A 122 14.35 9.79 -6.52
CA LYS A 122 14.19 10.07 -7.95
C LYS A 122 15.55 10.11 -8.62
N ILE A 123 15.71 9.34 -9.69
CA ILE A 123 16.91 9.28 -10.51
C ILE A 123 16.54 9.42 -11.98
N MET A 124 17.48 9.93 -12.77
CA MET A 124 17.34 9.99 -14.23
C MET A 124 18.15 8.87 -14.85
N LEU A 125 17.49 8.08 -15.72
CA LEU A 125 18.10 7.03 -16.51
C LEU A 125 17.93 7.34 -17.97
N THR A 126 18.88 6.93 -18.78
CA THR A 126 18.80 7.06 -20.24
C THR A 126 19.09 5.74 -20.91
N MET A 127 18.35 5.42 -21.95
CA MET A 127 18.65 4.27 -22.79
C MET A 127 18.11 4.43 -24.21
N LYS A 128 18.73 3.73 -25.14
CA LYS A 128 18.26 3.62 -26.51
C LYS A 128 17.41 2.36 -26.64
N PRO A 129 16.17 2.44 -27.14
CA PRO A 129 15.37 1.25 -27.41
C PRO A 129 15.94 0.47 -28.60
N VAL A 130 15.69 -0.82 -28.62
CA VAL A 130 16.08 -1.74 -29.70
C VAL A 130 14.95 -1.84 -30.70
N GLU A 131 15.27 -1.71 -31.97
CA GLU A 131 14.33 -2.00 -33.06
C GLU A 131 14.19 -3.51 -33.25
N THR A 132 12.98 -4.03 -33.14
CA THR A 132 12.68 -5.47 -33.19
C THR A 132 11.94 -5.90 -34.44
N ALA A 133 11.33 -4.95 -35.15
CA ALA A 133 10.71 -5.06 -36.44
C ALA A 133 10.64 -3.64 -37.00
N GLU A 134 10.30 -3.51 -38.29
CA GLU A 134 10.16 -2.20 -38.94
C GLU A 134 9.25 -1.29 -38.08
N ASP A 135 9.80 -0.13 -37.69
CA ASP A 135 9.15 0.86 -36.80
C ASP A 135 8.64 0.30 -35.44
N ARG A 136 9.17 -0.83 -34.98
CA ARG A 136 8.82 -1.39 -33.68
C ARG A 136 9.99 -1.39 -32.70
N TYR A 137 9.83 -0.69 -31.58
CA TYR A 137 10.88 -0.45 -30.60
C TYR A 137 10.56 -1.07 -29.25
N LYS A 138 11.53 -1.72 -28.62
CA LYS A 138 11.41 -2.31 -27.28
C LYS A 138 12.61 -1.91 -26.42
N ILE A 139 12.36 -1.80 -25.11
CA ILE A 139 13.40 -1.52 -24.12
C ILE A 139 13.75 -2.75 -23.25
N GLY A 140 13.04 -3.86 -23.40
CA GLY A 140 13.32 -5.09 -22.65
C GLY A 140 12.98 -5.02 -21.18
N VAL A 141 11.85 -4.41 -20.81
CA VAL A 141 11.33 -4.39 -19.43
C VAL A 141 9.92 -4.95 -19.39
N TRP A 142 9.61 -5.63 -18.27
CA TRP A 142 8.27 -6.04 -17.91
C TRP A 142 7.66 -4.98 -17.02
N LEU A 143 6.52 -4.43 -17.41
CA LEU A 143 5.88 -3.29 -16.76
C LEU A 143 4.51 -3.67 -16.17
N ARG A 144 4.15 -3.01 -15.07
CA ARG A 144 2.85 -3.12 -14.42
C ARG A 144 2.41 -1.75 -13.89
N ASP A 145 1.19 -1.36 -14.13
CA ASP A 145 0.64 -0.05 -13.75
C ASP A 145 -0.44 -0.11 -12.69
N ASP A 146 -1.05 -1.26 -12.48
CA ASP A 146 -2.11 -1.46 -11.50
C ASP A 146 -1.88 -2.71 -10.66
N THR A 147 -2.49 -2.71 -9.51
CA THR A 147 -2.59 -3.89 -8.66
C THR A 147 -4.06 -4.10 -8.33
N GLN A 148 -4.54 -5.29 -8.68
CA GLN A 148 -5.92 -5.67 -8.49
C GLN A 148 -6.01 -6.69 -7.36
N GLY A 149 -7.07 -6.57 -6.56
CA GLY A 149 -7.41 -7.51 -5.51
C GLY A 149 -8.91 -7.78 -5.49
N ILE A 150 -9.29 -8.87 -4.85
CA ILE A 150 -10.68 -9.21 -4.57
C ILE A 150 -10.84 -9.18 -3.05
N GLY A 151 -11.93 -8.58 -2.60
CA GLY A 151 -12.28 -8.52 -1.20
C GLY A 151 -13.77 -8.76 -0.99
N THR A 152 -14.19 -8.70 0.27
CA THR A 152 -15.59 -8.77 0.67
C THR A 152 -15.88 -7.63 1.62
N ILE A 153 -16.85 -6.79 1.30
CA ILE A 153 -17.38 -5.79 2.24
C ILE A 153 -18.01 -6.55 3.40
N THR A 154 -17.50 -6.35 4.60
CA THR A 154 -17.93 -7.09 5.81
C THR A 154 -18.99 -6.37 6.59
N TYR A 155 -18.90 -5.04 6.67
CA TYR A 155 -19.93 -4.22 7.31
C TYR A 155 -19.95 -2.79 6.78
N ILE A 156 -21.05 -2.11 7.05
CA ILE A 156 -21.26 -0.67 6.82
C ILE A 156 -21.69 -0.06 8.16
N ASP A 157 -21.13 1.08 8.55
CA ASP A 157 -21.51 1.83 9.75
C ASP A 157 -22.64 2.84 9.47
N ALA A 158 -23.07 3.54 10.52
CA ALA A 158 -24.14 4.54 10.44
C ALA A 158 -23.74 5.78 9.61
N ASP A 159 -22.45 6.06 9.48
CA ASP A 159 -21.88 7.18 8.73
C ASP A 159 -21.59 6.80 7.26
N GLN A 160 -22.05 5.62 6.82
CA GLN A 160 -21.84 5.05 5.49
C GLN A 160 -20.40 4.67 5.17
N ASN A 161 -19.51 4.61 6.17
CA ASN A 161 -18.20 4.01 5.98
C ASN A 161 -18.34 2.49 5.90
N PHE A 162 -17.49 1.85 5.15
CA PHE A 162 -17.49 0.39 5.05
C PHE A 162 -16.12 -0.18 5.41
N ALA A 163 -16.12 -1.41 5.87
CA ALA A 163 -14.90 -2.22 5.96
C ALA A 163 -14.99 -3.39 5.02
N ALA A 164 -13.88 -3.68 4.36
CA ALA A 164 -13.75 -4.85 3.49
C ALA A 164 -12.54 -5.68 3.91
N LEU A 165 -12.69 -6.99 3.88
CA LEU A 165 -11.60 -7.95 4.02
C LEU A 165 -11.14 -8.36 2.62
N GLY A 166 -9.85 -8.23 2.36
CA GLY A 166 -9.22 -8.67 1.11
C GLY A 166 -7.98 -9.50 1.39
N HIS A 167 -7.50 -10.19 0.37
CA HIS A 167 -6.18 -10.79 0.43
C HIS A 167 -5.11 -9.71 0.42
N GLY A 168 -4.03 -9.92 1.17
CA GLY A 168 -2.85 -9.08 1.11
C GLY A 168 -2.31 -9.03 -0.33
N ILE A 169 -2.08 -7.82 -0.83
CA ILE A 169 -1.46 -7.64 -2.14
C ILE A 169 0.04 -7.77 -1.94
N THR A 170 0.59 -8.89 -2.38
CA THR A 170 2.02 -9.17 -2.30
C THR A 170 2.64 -9.20 -3.68
N TYR A 171 3.78 -8.58 -3.83
CA TYR A 171 4.66 -8.85 -4.94
C TYR A 171 6.04 -9.26 -4.42
N ARG A 172 6.68 -10.16 -5.14
CA ARG A 172 8.03 -10.61 -4.83
C ARG A 172 9.02 -9.76 -5.62
N ASN A 173 9.97 -9.17 -4.94
CA ASN A 173 11.13 -8.55 -5.57
C ASN A 173 12.41 -9.25 -5.12
N SER A 174 13.55 -8.83 -5.65
CA SER A 174 14.89 -9.34 -5.27
C SER A 174 15.23 -9.18 -3.78
N HIS A 175 14.50 -8.34 -3.05
CA HIS A 175 14.66 -8.07 -1.61
C HIS A 175 13.64 -8.81 -0.74
N GLY A 176 12.79 -9.68 -1.33
CA GLY A 176 11.78 -10.46 -0.63
C GLY A 176 10.34 -10.08 -0.98
N TYR A 177 9.40 -10.50 -0.13
CA TYR A 177 7.98 -10.17 -0.30
C TYR A 177 7.70 -8.79 0.26
N GLN A 178 7.15 -7.91 -0.55
CA GLN A 178 6.51 -6.69 -0.09
C GLN A 178 5.01 -6.91 -0.06
N SER A 179 4.39 -6.70 1.10
CA SER A 179 2.96 -6.83 1.28
C SER A 179 2.36 -5.50 1.70
N TRP A 180 1.25 -5.16 1.10
CA TRP A 180 0.43 -4.02 1.51
C TRP A 180 -0.66 -4.56 2.45
N HIS A 181 -0.59 -4.17 3.71
CA HIS A 181 -1.58 -4.52 4.73
C HIS A 181 -2.35 -3.26 5.11
N GLY A 182 -3.67 -3.31 4.94
CA GLY A 182 -4.58 -2.29 5.43
C GLY A 182 -4.52 -0.98 4.65
N LEU A 183 -5.39 -0.84 3.66
CA LEU A 183 -5.78 0.45 3.10
C LEU A 183 -7.01 0.92 3.86
N SER A 184 -6.89 2.05 4.58
CA SER A 184 -8.05 2.86 4.93
C SER A 184 -8.35 3.78 3.73
N VAL A 185 -9.53 3.67 3.19
CA VAL A 185 -10.06 4.58 2.18
C VAL A 185 -10.85 5.65 2.89
#